data_6d1fc8d3c26406f19bb8d1575f5da65e
#
_entry.id   6d1fc8d3c26406f19bb8d1575f5da65e
#
_cell.length_a   1.000
_cell.length_b   1.000
_cell.length_c   1.000
_cell.angle_alpha   90.00
_cell.angle_beta   90.00
_cell.angle_gamma   90.00
#
_symmetry.space_group_name_H-M   'P 1'
#
loop_
_entity.id
_entity.type
_entity.pdbx_description
1 polymer ?
#
loop_
_entity_poly.entity_id
_entity_poly.type
_entity_poly.pdbx_seq_one_letter_code
_entity_poly.pdbx_strand_id
1 'polypeptide(L)'
;AIMKQKEVPEMDDVAEIISKISEDSPYKRRPTQKRTWMTVPEMGKLLGLKKTDRYWLVHKNVFESKEIAGKIRINIASFEKWYANQIKYHKVTGEEPGKELKSWSYSVKEVADLLGVDEYLVYDLLKKNQMEAVIVDYWKRIPKESFQNWYKSQSRYRTKEDREKDALLEDATITMEQRDLERSMQ
;
A
#
# COMPACT_ATOMS: atom_id res chain seq x y z
N ALA A 1 -20.81 72.41 -14.29
CA ALA A 1 -20.93 71.19 -13.52
C ALA A 1 -19.70 70.31 -13.78
N ILE A 2 -18.80 70.23 -12.77
CA ILE A 2 -17.59 69.45 -12.86
C ILE A 2 -17.99 68.01 -12.48
N MET A 3 -17.91 67.08 -13.46
CA MET A 3 -18.06 65.65 -13.19
C MET A 3 -16.85 65.18 -12.39
N LYS A 4 -17.04 64.77 -11.14
CA LYS A 4 -16.04 64.00 -10.38
C LYS A 4 -15.79 62.67 -11.10
N GLN A 5 -14.61 62.48 -11.65
CA GLN A 5 -14.15 61.18 -12.09
C GLN A 5 -14.12 60.27 -10.86
N LYS A 6 -14.83 59.14 -10.90
CA LYS A 6 -14.66 58.06 -9.94
C LYS A 6 -13.27 57.47 -10.15
N GLU A 7 -12.40 57.62 -9.16
CA GLU A 7 -11.14 56.90 -9.13
C GLU A 7 -11.43 55.41 -9.16
N VAL A 8 -10.81 54.71 -10.11
CA VAL A 8 -10.82 53.25 -10.19
C VAL A 8 -9.81 52.76 -9.14
N PRO A 9 -10.20 51.94 -8.17
CA PRO A 9 -9.26 51.44 -7.16
C PRO A 9 -8.11 50.67 -7.82
N GLU A 10 -6.90 50.84 -7.31
CA GLU A 10 -5.72 50.10 -7.76
C GLU A 10 -5.90 48.59 -7.51
N MET A 11 -5.19 47.75 -8.28
CA MET A 11 -5.35 46.29 -8.21
C MET A 11 -5.07 45.70 -6.80
N ASP A 12 -4.20 46.35 -6.03
CA ASP A 12 -3.87 45.94 -4.65
C ASP A 12 -5.03 46.20 -3.69
N ASP A 13 -5.75 47.31 -3.87
CA ASP A 13 -6.96 47.62 -3.09
C ASP A 13 -8.10 46.63 -3.36
N VAL A 14 -8.22 46.17 -4.61
CA VAL A 14 -9.21 45.17 -4.99
C VAL A 14 -8.92 43.82 -4.35
N ALA A 15 -7.63 43.39 -4.27
CA ALA A 15 -7.21 42.18 -3.63
C ALA A 15 -7.51 42.18 -2.11
N GLU A 16 -7.28 43.33 -1.43
CA GLU A 16 -7.58 43.50 -0.01
C GLU A 16 -9.09 43.46 0.26
N ILE A 17 -9.90 44.12 -0.59
CA ILE A 17 -11.36 44.09 -0.51
C ILE A 17 -11.90 42.67 -0.71
N ILE A 18 -11.36 41.94 -1.69
CA ILE A 18 -11.74 40.50 -1.94
C ILE A 18 -11.38 39.64 -0.75
N SER A 19 -10.20 39.85 -0.14
CA SER A 19 -9.78 39.14 1.06
C SER A 19 -10.73 39.38 2.23
N LYS A 20 -11.08 40.64 2.54
CA LYS A 20 -12.03 41.00 3.59
C LYS A 20 -13.44 40.47 3.34
N ILE A 21 -13.92 40.47 2.11
CA ILE A 21 -15.24 39.91 1.74
C ILE A 21 -15.22 38.39 1.92
N SER A 22 -14.10 37.72 1.64
CA SER A 22 -13.98 36.27 1.83
C SER A 22 -13.93 35.87 3.31
N GLU A 23 -13.40 36.71 4.19
CA GLU A 23 -13.33 36.47 5.63
C GLU A 23 -14.67 36.64 6.32
N ASP A 24 -15.51 37.61 5.92
CA ASP A 24 -16.81 37.91 6.51
C ASP A 24 -18.00 37.28 5.76
N SER A 25 -17.75 36.49 4.74
CA SER A 25 -18.80 35.87 3.94
C SER A 25 -19.62 34.89 4.79
N PRO A 26 -20.96 35.08 4.90
CA PRO A 26 -21.84 34.10 5.52
C PRO A 26 -21.86 32.75 4.78
N TYR A 27 -21.28 32.71 3.59
CA TYR A 27 -21.06 31.50 2.77
C TYR A 27 -19.68 30.87 2.99
N LYS A 28 -19.01 31.10 4.15
CA LYS A 28 -17.84 30.29 4.52
C LYS A 28 -18.23 28.84 4.35
N ARG A 29 -17.65 28.16 3.36
CA ARG A 29 -17.84 26.73 3.19
C ARG A 29 -17.51 26.10 4.53
N ARG A 30 -18.53 25.53 5.20
CA ARG A 30 -18.28 24.74 6.41
C ARG A 30 -17.14 23.77 6.06
N PRO A 31 -16.12 23.60 6.91
CA PRO A 31 -15.10 22.62 6.68
C PRO A 31 -15.81 21.33 6.29
N THR A 32 -15.50 20.80 5.12
CA THR A 32 -16.16 19.60 4.58
C THR A 32 -15.94 18.50 5.60
N GLN A 33 -16.97 18.20 6.38
CA GLN A 33 -16.92 17.15 7.38
C GLN A 33 -16.53 15.87 6.63
N LYS A 34 -15.43 15.27 7.02
CA LYS A 34 -14.91 14.07 6.36
C LYS A 34 -16.02 13.03 6.34
N ARG A 35 -16.46 12.63 5.17
CA ARG A 35 -17.54 11.66 5.01
C ARG A 35 -17.15 10.35 5.69
N THR A 36 -18.05 9.83 6.51
CA THR A 36 -17.85 8.55 7.21
C THR A 36 -18.44 7.37 6.43
N TRP A 37 -19.49 7.63 5.61
CA TRP A 37 -20.24 6.61 4.90
C TRP A 37 -20.29 6.90 3.40
N MET A 38 -20.19 5.84 2.61
CA MET A 38 -20.43 5.89 1.16
C MET A 38 -21.62 5.00 0.78
N THR A 39 -22.17 5.23 -0.40
CA THR A 39 -23.27 4.41 -0.96
C THR A 39 -22.68 3.14 -1.62
N VAL A 40 -23.54 2.12 -1.79
CA VAL A 40 -23.17 0.91 -2.55
C VAL A 40 -22.80 1.23 -4.00
N PRO A 41 -23.53 2.10 -4.74
CA PRO A 41 -23.11 2.51 -6.08
C PRO A 41 -21.74 3.22 -6.13
N GLU A 42 -21.42 4.07 -5.14
CA GLU A 42 -20.11 4.73 -5.05
C GLU A 42 -18.97 3.71 -4.87
N MET A 43 -19.14 2.76 -3.97
CA MET A 43 -18.20 1.65 -3.80
C MET A 43 -18.06 0.82 -5.10
N GLY A 44 -19.17 0.53 -5.76
CA GLY A 44 -19.17 -0.19 -7.03
C GLY A 44 -18.41 0.55 -8.14
N LYS A 45 -18.55 1.87 -8.25
CA LYS A 45 -17.77 2.70 -9.19
C LYS A 45 -16.30 2.71 -8.83
N LEU A 46 -15.96 2.80 -7.55
CA LEU A 46 -14.59 2.82 -7.05
C LEU A 46 -13.85 1.51 -7.42
N LEU A 47 -14.51 0.38 -7.36
CA LEU A 47 -13.97 -0.94 -7.67
C LEU A 47 -14.26 -1.41 -9.13
N GLY A 48 -14.93 -0.62 -9.95
CA GLY A 48 -15.31 -1.02 -11.30
C GLY A 48 -16.31 -2.19 -11.35
N LEU A 49 -17.16 -2.36 -10.34
CA LEU A 49 -18.08 -3.48 -10.21
C LEU A 49 -19.44 -3.21 -10.84
N LYS A 50 -20.02 -4.25 -11.45
CA LYS A 50 -21.41 -4.27 -11.90
C LYS A 50 -22.37 -4.27 -10.69
N LYS A 51 -23.66 -3.95 -10.95
CA LYS A 51 -24.70 -3.84 -9.91
C LYS A 51 -24.80 -5.12 -9.05
N THR A 52 -24.82 -6.29 -9.66
CA THR A 52 -24.91 -7.58 -8.97
C THR A 52 -23.69 -7.85 -8.08
N ASP A 53 -22.49 -7.59 -8.61
CA ASP A 53 -21.24 -7.90 -7.92
C ASP A 53 -21.01 -7.02 -6.69
N ARG A 54 -21.44 -5.74 -6.76
CA ARG A 54 -21.33 -4.81 -5.61
C ARG A 54 -22.20 -5.21 -4.44
N TYR A 55 -23.45 -5.65 -4.68
CA TYR A 55 -24.32 -6.13 -3.63
C TYR A 55 -23.85 -7.47 -3.06
N TRP A 56 -23.33 -8.35 -3.91
CA TRP A 56 -22.75 -9.61 -3.47
C TRP A 56 -21.55 -9.39 -2.55
N LEU A 57 -20.69 -8.41 -2.87
CA LEU A 57 -19.56 -8.02 -2.00
C LEU A 57 -20.03 -7.48 -0.65
N VAL A 58 -21.09 -6.66 -0.62
CA VAL A 58 -21.70 -6.16 0.64
C VAL A 58 -22.21 -7.33 1.49
N HIS A 59 -22.88 -8.30 0.87
CA HIS A 59 -23.41 -9.48 1.59
C HIS A 59 -22.33 -10.40 2.17
N LYS A 60 -21.10 -10.31 1.71
CA LYS A 60 -19.96 -11.04 2.31
C LYS A 60 -19.53 -10.51 3.68
N ASN A 61 -20.04 -9.36 4.10
CA ASN A 61 -19.68 -8.72 5.38
C ASN A 61 -18.17 -8.54 5.61
N VAL A 62 -17.41 -8.27 4.56
CA VAL A 62 -15.95 -8.06 4.64
C VAL A 62 -15.58 -6.67 5.18
N PHE A 63 -16.52 -5.73 5.16
CA PHE A 63 -16.42 -4.40 5.76
C PHE A 63 -17.74 -4.04 6.42
N GLU A 64 -17.71 -3.05 7.31
CA GLU A 64 -18.90 -2.57 8.02
C GLU A 64 -19.89 -1.91 7.07
N SER A 65 -21.12 -2.38 7.10
CA SER A 65 -22.27 -1.78 6.42
C SER A 65 -23.46 -1.69 7.33
N LYS A 66 -24.29 -0.67 7.15
CA LYS A 66 -25.57 -0.54 7.87
C LYS A 66 -26.61 0.15 7.01
N GLU A 67 -27.85 -0.03 7.38
CA GLU A 67 -28.98 0.70 6.77
C GLU A 67 -29.14 2.06 7.42
N ILE A 68 -29.13 3.11 6.60
CA ILE A 68 -29.39 4.50 7.01
C ILE A 68 -30.46 5.05 6.09
N ALA A 69 -31.57 5.46 6.66
CA ALA A 69 -32.74 5.98 5.91
C ALA A 69 -33.21 5.05 4.78
N GLY A 70 -33.34 3.74 5.07
CA GLY A 70 -33.81 2.73 4.12
C GLY A 70 -32.80 2.37 3.02
N LYS A 71 -31.54 2.77 3.14
CA LYS A 71 -30.49 2.48 2.14
C LYS A 71 -29.22 1.99 2.81
N ILE A 72 -28.62 0.96 2.23
CA ILE A 72 -27.34 0.42 2.70
C ILE A 72 -26.23 1.46 2.49
N ARG A 73 -25.44 1.66 3.54
CA ARG A 73 -24.26 2.51 3.56
C ARG A 73 -23.08 1.71 4.05
N ILE A 74 -21.92 2.02 3.49
CA ILE A 74 -20.63 1.35 3.77
C ILE A 74 -19.76 2.33 4.55
N ASN A 75 -19.21 1.88 5.67
CA ASN A 75 -18.23 2.64 6.44
C ASN A 75 -16.93 2.78 5.65
N ILE A 76 -16.53 4.01 5.35
CA ILE A 76 -15.36 4.29 4.51
C ILE A 76 -14.08 3.78 5.17
N ALA A 77 -13.89 4.01 6.48
CA ALA A 77 -12.68 3.56 7.18
C ALA A 77 -12.58 2.02 7.21
N SER A 78 -13.71 1.33 7.43
CA SER A 78 -13.78 -0.13 7.39
C SER A 78 -13.48 -0.69 5.98
N PHE A 79 -14.01 -0.03 4.93
CA PHE A 79 -13.71 -0.38 3.55
C PHE A 79 -12.23 -0.20 3.23
N GLU A 80 -11.61 0.91 3.61
CA GLU A 80 -10.19 1.15 3.37
C GLU A 80 -9.31 0.16 4.12
N LYS A 81 -9.67 -0.20 5.34
CA LYS A 81 -8.97 -1.26 6.11
C LYS A 81 -9.07 -2.62 5.40
N TRP A 82 -10.25 -2.98 4.92
CA TRP A 82 -10.43 -4.19 4.12
C TRP A 82 -9.61 -4.13 2.84
N TYR A 83 -9.63 -3.00 2.13
CA TYR A 83 -8.88 -2.83 0.87
C TYR A 83 -7.37 -2.97 1.07
N ALA A 84 -6.84 -2.50 2.19
CA ALA A 84 -5.45 -2.65 2.56
C ALA A 84 -5.04 -4.10 2.89
N ASN A 85 -5.99 -4.99 3.16
CA ASN A 85 -5.77 -6.38 3.56
C ASN A 85 -6.26 -7.42 2.53
N GLN A 86 -6.57 -7.02 1.31
CA GLN A 86 -6.98 -7.91 0.22
C GLN A 86 -6.18 -7.60 -1.05
N ILE A 87 -6.16 -8.52 -2.01
CA ILE A 87 -5.41 -8.39 -3.27
C ILE A 87 -6.26 -8.65 -4.52
N LYS A 88 -7.51 -9.07 -4.33
CA LYS A 88 -8.41 -9.48 -5.42
C LYS A 88 -9.03 -8.31 -6.15
N TYR A 89 -9.50 -7.31 -5.41
CA TYR A 89 -10.20 -6.15 -5.95
C TYR A 89 -9.26 -4.96 -6.09
N HIS A 90 -9.37 -4.26 -7.23
CA HIS A 90 -8.55 -3.09 -7.54
C HIS A 90 -9.43 -1.86 -7.72
N LYS A 91 -9.03 -0.75 -7.14
CA LYS A 91 -9.66 0.54 -7.39
C LYS A 91 -9.36 1.00 -8.81
N VAL A 92 -10.36 1.54 -9.49
CA VAL A 92 -10.20 2.14 -10.84
C VAL A 92 -9.26 3.35 -10.85
N THR A 93 -8.96 3.91 -9.68
CA THR A 93 -8.01 5.01 -9.50
C THR A 93 -6.55 4.60 -9.68
N GLY A 94 -6.26 3.29 -9.78
CA GLY A 94 -4.90 2.75 -9.85
C GLY A 94 -4.22 2.58 -8.50
N GLU A 95 -4.88 2.90 -7.38
CA GLU A 95 -4.35 2.62 -6.04
C GLU A 95 -4.25 1.11 -5.83
N GLU A 96 -3.05 0.63 -5.52
CA GLU A 96 -2.78 -0.79 -5.30
C GLU A 96 -3.42 -1.30 -3.99
N PRO A 97 -4.08 -2.47 -4.02
CA PRO A 97 -4.61 -3.11 -2.83
C PRO A 97 -3.53 -3.77 -1.98
N GLY A 98 -3.88 -4.17 -0.77
CA GLY A 98 -3.05 -5.03 0.06
C GLY A 98 -1.85 -4.34 0.71
N LYS A 99 -1.88 -3.03 0.90
CA LYS A 99 -0.78 -2.28 1.51
C LYS A 99 -0.38 -2.84 2.88
N GLU A 100 -1.34 -3.12 3.76
CA GLU A 100 -1.06 -3.74 5.07
C GLU A 100 -0.63 -5.20 4.92
N LEU A 101 -1.29 -5.96 4.04
CA LEU A 101 -0.94 -7.34 3.76
C LEU A 101 0.51 -7.49 3.32
N LYS A 102 0.97 -6.63 2.42
CA LYS A 102 2.36 -6.59 1.91
C LYS A 102 3.37 -6.15 2.98
N SER A 103 2.94 -5.44 4.01
CA SER A 103 3.83 -4.99 5.09
C SER A 103 4.32 -6.14 5.97
N TRP A 104 3.49 -7.16 6.23
CA TRP A 104 3.81 -8.27 7.12
C TRP A 104 4.03 -9.61 6.41
N SER A 105 3.74 -9.72 5.12
CA SER A 105 3.81 -10.98 4.38
C SER A 105 4.41 -10.83 2.99
N TYR A 106 4.93 -11.93 2.47
CA TYR A 106 5.35 -12.10 1.09
C TYR A 106 4.38 -12.98 0.31
N SER A 107 4.24 -12.74 -1.01
CA SER A 107 3.68 -13.74 -1.91
C SER A 107 4.69 -14.87 -2.16
N VAL A 108 4.22 -16.00 -2.69
CA VAL A 108 5.10 -17.10 -3.12
C VAL A 108 6.09 -16.61 -4.17
N LYS A 109 5.63 -15.78 -5.12
CA LYS A 109 6.50 -15.19 -6.16
C LYS A 109 7.57 -14.27 -5.58
N GLU A 110 7.22 -13.43 -4.60
CA GLU A 110 8.19 -12.55 -3.93
C GLU A 110 9.28 -13.35 -3.22
N VAL A 111 8.94 -14.44 -2.53
CA VAL A 111 9.92 -15.34 -1.90
C VAL A 111 10.80 -16.01 -2.95
N ALA A 112 10.21 -16.49 -4.05
CA ALA A 112 10.96 -17.08 -5.15
C ALA A 112 11.96 -16.09 -5.75
N ASP A 113 11.53 -14.84 -5.97
CA ASP A 113 12.38 -13.76 -6.47
C ASP A 113 13.50 -13.39 -5.48
N LEU A 114 13.22 -13.33 -4.18
CA LEU A 114 14.22 -13.08 -3.14
C LEU A 114 15.32 -14.14 -3.14
N LEU A 115 14.95 -15.40 -3.26
CA LEU A 115 15.88 -16.54 -3.24
C LEU A 115 16.52 -16.82 -4.62
N GLY A 116 15.96 -16.21 -5.69
CA GLY A 116 16.40 -16.50 -7.06
C GLY A 116 16.10 -17.95 -7.50
N VAL A 117 14.94 -18.48 -7.08
CA VAL A 117 14.48 -19.84 -7.37
C VAL A 117 13.12 -19.81 -8.06
N ASP A 118 12.67 -20.99 -8.51
CA ASP A 118 11.34 -21.16 -9.09
C ASP A 118 10.26 -21.17 -7.99
N GLU A 119 9.07 -20.67 -8.29
CA GLU A 119 7.91 -20.71 -7.39
C GLU A 119 7.56 -22.13 -6.93
N TYR A 120 7.77 -23.12 -7.81
CA TYR A 120 7.56 -24.53 -7.48
C TYR A 120 8.35 -24.97 -6.24
N LEU A 121 9.60 -24.51 -6.10
CA LEU A 121 10.43 -24.81 -4.94
C LEU A 121 9.85 -24.22 -3.66
N VAL A 122 9.31 -22.99 -3.74
CA VAL A 122 8.66 -22.35 -2.58
C VAL A 122 7.41 -23.13 -2.17
N TYR A 123 6.58 -23.58 -3.13
CA TYR A 123 5.43 -24.43 -2.84
C TYR A 123 5.85 -25.76 -2.21
N ASP A 124 6.95 -26.37 -2.65
CA ASP A 124 7.49 -27.60 -2.06
C ASP A 124 7.95 -27.39 -0.61
N LEU A 125 8.64 -26.26 -0.34
CA LEU A 125 9.03 -25.90 1.03
C LEU A 125 7.81 -25.71 1.96
N LEU A 126 6.77 -25.06 1.46
CA LEU A 126 5.51 -24.93 2.21
C LEU A 126 4.82 -26.28 2.46
N LYS A 127 4.80 -27.14 1.45
CA LYS A 127 4.24 -28.50 1.57
C LYS A 127 4.99 -29.35 2.59
N LYS A 128 6.29 -29.16 2.71
CA LYS A 128 7.16 -29.85 3.69
C LYS A 128 7.15 -29.17 5.06
N ASN A 129 6.28 -28.20 5.31
CA ASN A 129 6.19 -27.43 6.55
C ASN A 129 7.50 -26.77 6.98
N GLN A 130 8.34 -26.40 6.02
CA GLN A 130 9.58 -25.65 6.29
C GLN A 130 9.30 -24.17 6.59
N MET A 131 8.24 -23.62 6.00
CA MET A 131 7.70 -22.29 6.27
C MET A 131 6.20 -22.39 6.47
N GLU A 132 5.64 -21.48 7.27
CA GLU A 132 4.20 -21.32 7.42
C GLU A 132 3.63 -20.37 6.37
N ALA A 133 2.43 -20.65 5.89
CA ALA A 133 1.69 -19.77 5.02
C ALA A 133 0.26 -19.56 5.52
N VAL A 134 -0.28 -18.36 5.28
CA VAL A 134 -1.67 -17.99 5.54
C VAL A 134 -2.39 -17.84 4.20
N ILE A 135 -3.64 -18.29 4.12
CA ILE A 135 -4.45 -18.12 2.91
C ILE A 135 -5.24 -16.82 3.04
N VAL A 136 -5.05 -15.93 2.07
CA VAL A 136 -5.80 -14.67 1.93
C VAL A 136 -6.38 -14.62 0.52
N ASP A 137 -7.69 -14.50 0.39
CA ASP A 137 -8.41 -14.47 -0.91
C ASP A 137 -7.98 -15.59 -1.89
N TYR A 138 -7.85 -16.82 -1.42
CA TYR A 138 -7.36 -18.00 -2.16
C TYR A 138 -5.86 -18.02 -2.46
N TRP A 139 -5.11 -16.99 -2.08
CA TRP A 139 -3.66 -16.92 -2.29
C TRP A 139 -2.88 -17.25 -1.03
N LYS A 140 -1.79 -17.97 -1.18
CA LYS A 140 -0.87 -18.21 -0.08
C LYS A 140 -0.01 -16.97 0.16
N ARG A 141 -0.01 -16.51 1.41
CA ARG A 141 0.85 -15.44 1.90
C ARG A 141 1.79 -16.00 2.95
N ILE A 142 3.08 -15.70 2.85
CA ILE A 142 4.10 -16.18 3.77
C ILE A 142 4.42 -15.02 4.71
N PRO A 143 4.10 -15.14 6.03
CA PRO A 143 4.51 -14.14 7.00
C PRO A 143 6.02 -13.89 6.94
N LYS A 144 6.43 -12.63 6.95
CA LYS A 144 7.87 -12.26 6.91
C LYS A 144 8.65 -12.89 8.05
N GLU A 145 8.03 -13.01 9.22
CA GLU A 145 8.61 -13.69 10.38
C GLU A 145 8.86 -15.19 10.12
N SER A 146 7.88 -15.90 9.53
CA SER A 146 8.03 -17.30 9.15
C SER A 146 9.16 -17.51 8.15
N PHE A 147 9.24 -16.65 7.12
CA PHE A 147 10.36 -16.66 6.18
C PHE A 147 11.70 -16.42 6.88
N GLN A 148 11.79 -15.42 7.75
CA GLN A 148 13.02 -15.09 8.47
C GLN A 148 13.49 -16.22 9.39
N ASN A 149 12.56 -16.87 10.11
CA ASN A 149 12.88 -17.97 11.00
C ASN A 149 13.42 -19.17 10.21
N TRP A 150 12.75 -19.52 9.10
CA TRP A 150 13.24 -20.57 8.21
C TRP A 150 14.59 -20.20 7.59
N TYR A 151 14.75 -18.97 7.11
CA TYR A 151 15.97 -18.52 6.46
C TYR A 151 17.19 -18.61 7.38
N LYS A 152 17.04 -18.26 8.65
CA LYS A 152 18.08 -18.36 9.66
C LYS A 152 18.41 -19.83 10.05
N SER A 153 17.45 -20.74 9.89
CA SER A 153 17.61 -22.16 10.28
C SER A 153 18.34 -22.99 9.23
N GLN A 154 18.61 -22.46 8.06
CA GLN A 154 19.24 -23.18 6.95
C GLN A 154 20.33 -22.34 6.27
N SER A 155 21.23 -22.99 5.56
CA SER A 155 22.34 -22.34 4.83
C SER A 155 22.33 -22.63 3.32
N ARG A 156 21.43 -23.51 2.88
CA ARG A 156 21.39 -23.96 1.48
C ARG A 156 20.91 -22.88 0.53
N TYR A 157 19.89 -22.14 0.92
CA TYR A 157 19.28 -21.07 0.12
C TYR A 157 19.71 -19.72 0.64
N ARG A 158 20.25 -18.88 -0.24
CA ARG A 158 20.69 -17.52 0.07
C ARG A 158 19.93 -16.54 -0.81
N THR A 159 19.53 -15.40 -0.24
CA THR A 159 18.96 -14.30 -1.03
C THR A 159 20.01 -13.75 -2.00
N LYS A 160 19.55 -13.09 -3.07
CA LYS A 160 20.45 -12.42 -4.02
C LYS A 160 21.35 -11.41 -3.32
N GLU A 161 20.76 -10.62 -2.41
CA GLU A 161 21.47 -9.60 -1.63
C GLU A 161 22.56 -10.22 -0.74
N ASP A 162 22.26 -11.32 -0.05
CA ASP A 162 23.24 -11.98 0.81
C ASP A 162 24.34 -12.66 -0.01
N ARG A 163 24.03 -13.22 -1.18
CA ARG A 163 25.05 -13.77 -2.08
C ARG A 163 26.01 -12.68 -2.58
N GLU A 164 25.51 -11.50 -2.89
CA GLU A 164 26.35 -10.36 -3.28
C GLU A 164 27.25 -9.90 -2.14
N LYS A 165 26.69 -9.84 -0.91
CA LYS A 165 27.48 -9.52 0.30
C LYS A 165 28.55 -10.58 0.58
N ASP A 166 28.21 -11.86 0.47
CA ASP A 166 29.14 -12.97 0.69
C ASP A 166 30.30 -12.90 -0.33
N ALA A 167 30.02 -12.64 -1.62
CA ALA A 167 31.01 -12.47 -2.66
C ALA A 167 31.95 -11.27 -2.39
N LEU A 168 31.40 -10.13 -1.95
CA LEU A 168 32.24 -8.97 -1.60
C LEU A 168 33.14 -9.22 -0.39
N LEU A 169 32.64 -9.96 0.61
CA LEU A 169 33.45 -10.35 1.78
C LEU A 169 34.57 -11.32 1.39
N GLU A 170 34.32 -12.28 0.51
CA GLU A 170 35.30 -13.22 0.01
C GLU A 170 36.42 -12.51 -0.76
N ASP A 171 36.07 -11.59 -1.68
CA ASP A 171 37.03 -10.77 -2.39
C ASP A 171 37.89 -9.91 -1.46
N ALA A 172 37.29 -9.32 -0.43
CA ALA A 172 38.02 -8.52 0.57
C ALA A 172 38.98 -9.38 1.39
N THR A 173 38.59 -10.60 1.74
CA THR A 173 39.43 -11.55 2.49
C THR A 173 40.63 -11.99 1.64
N ILE A 174 40.40 -12.35 0.39
CA ILE A 174 41.48 -12.73 -0.57
C ILE A 174 42.47 -11.58 -0.72
N THR A 175 42.00 -10.35 -0.86
CA THR A 175 42.87 -9.17 -0.99
C THR A 175 43.69 -8.91 0.27
N MET A 176 43.19 -9.16 1.46
CA MET A 176 43.90 -9.03 2.74
C MET A 176 45.01 -10.11 2.85
N GLU A 177 44.67 -11.36 2.55
CA GLU A 177 45.61 -12.47 2.58
C GLU A 177 46.79 -12.25 1.60
N GLN A 178 46.53 -11.74 0.40
CA GLN A 178 47.55 -11.40 -0.58
C GLN A 178 48.50 -10.30 -0.06
N ARG A 179 47.97 -9.25 0.56
CA ARG A 179 48.77 -8.17 1.15
C ARG A 179 49.67 -8.66 2.30
N ASP A 180 49.14 -9.53 3.14
CA ASP A 180 49.90 -10.09 4.26
C ASP A 180 51.00 -11.04 3.78
N LEU A 181 50.75 -11.81 2.72
CA LEU A 181 51.76 -12.64 2.06
C LEU A 181 52.88 -11.79 1.46
N GLU A 182 52.55 -10.70 0.75
CA GLU A 182 53.54 -9.77 0.20
C GLU A 182 54.38 -9.11 1.29
N ARG A 183 53.81 -8.75 2.44
CA ARG A 183 54.56 -8.21 3.59
C ARG A 183 55.50 -9.25 4.20
N SER A 184 55.14 -10.53 4.21
CA SER A 184 55.97 -11.58 4.79
C SER A 184 57.17 -11.97 3.90
N MET A 185 57.13 -11.59 2.61
CA MET A 185 58.20 -11.86 1.64
C MET A 185 59.20 -10.70 1.51
N GLN A 186 58.99 -9.56 2.17
CA GLN A 186 59.91 -8.42 2.24
C GLN A 186 60.77 -8.47 3.52
#